data_fb864a214ed494d601d3beef0da485b2
#
_entry.id   fb864a214ed494d601d3beef0da485b2
#
_cell.length_a   1.000
_cell.length_b   1.000
_cell.length_c   1.000
_cell.angle_alpha   90.00
_cell.angle_beta   90.00
_cell.angle_gamma   90.00
#
_symmetry.space_group_name_H-M   'P 1'
#
loop_
_entity.id
_entity.type
_entity.pdbx_description
1 polymer ?
#
loop_
_entity_poly.entity_id
_entity_poly.type
_entity_poly.pdbx_seq_one_letter_code
_entity_poly.pdbx_strand_id
1 'polypeptide(L)'
;EQLRDQVWDALVTQKLLAEQIDKFGITVSDEEIKETILGENPPEFLKQNFIDSTGNFNRQVYEQALFDPRNKAALLQAEEFVRQNRLNEKLQSLILASVNSSEADIKNRFNEQNLKLKAQYVLVDLSLYPDSTIKFDDNDLRKYYNENLDKYKNQAQRKLQYVLFS
;
A
#
# COMPACT_ATOMS: atom_id res chain seq x y z
N GLU A 1 18.64 1.98 -9.11
CA GLU A 1 18.29 1.00 -8.05
C GLU A 1 16.80 1.12 -7.69
N GLN A 2 16.33 2.29 -7.32
CA GLN A 2 14.93 2.57 -6.95
C GLN A 2 13.90 2.19 -8.04
N LEU A 3 14.17 2.47 -9.31
CA LEU A 3 13.28 2.09 -10.42
C LEU A 3 13.17 0.57 -10.59
N ARG A 4 14.28 -0.13 -10.44
CA ARG A 4 14.31 -1.60 -10.53
C ARG A 4 13.48 -2.22 -9.41
N ASP A 5 13.59 -1.70 -8.19
CA ASP A 5 12.86 -2.21 -7.03
C ASP A 5 11.35 -1.95 -7.19
N GLN A 6 10.96 -0.77 -7.69
CA GLN A 6 9.55 -0.47 -8.02
C GLN A 6 8.98 -1.41 -9.08
N VAL A 7 9.74 -1.69 -10.16
CA VAL A 7 9.31 -2.63 -11.20
C VAL A 7 9.19 -4.05 -10.65
N TRP A 8 10.13 -4.46 -9.81
CA TRP A 8 10.09 -5.76 -9.16
C TRP A 8 8.85 -5.90 -8.27
N ASP A 9 8.59 -4.94 -7.40
CA ASP A 9 7.42 -4.95 -6.51
C ASP A 9 6.11 -4.96 -7.30
N ALA A 10 6.03 -4.21 -8.40
CA ALA A 10 4.86 -4.21 -9.28
C ALA A 10 4.63 -5.60 -9.91
N LEU A 11 5.69 -6.25 -10.42
CA LEU A 11 5.60 -7.58 -11.01
C LEU A 11 5.21 -8.64 -9.98
N VAL A 12 5.80 -8.60 -8.79
CA VAL A 12 5.46 -9.51 -7.69
C VAL A 12 3.99 -9.33 -7.28
N THR A 13 3.55 -8.08 -7.11
CA THR A 13 2.16 -7.77 -6.76
C THR A 13 1.20 -8.29 -7.82
N GLN A 14 1.49 -8.04 -9.09
CA GLN A 14 0.66 -8.53 -10.20
C GLN A 14 0.58 -10.07 -10.19
N LYS A 15 1.69 -10.75 -9.96
CA LYS A 15 1.72 -12.22 -9.90
C LYS A 15 0.92 -12.77 -8.73
N LEU A 16 1.05 -12.15 -7.56
CA LEU A 16 0.31 -12.54 -6.36
C LEU A 16 -1.21 -12.34 -6.53
N LEU A 17 -1.62 -11.22 -7.15
CA LEU A 17 -3.03 -10.97 -7.44
C LEU A 17 -3.59 -12.01 -8.42
N ALA A 18 -2.86 -12.33 -9.50
CA ALA A 18 -3.26 -13.35 -10.46
C ALA A 18 -3.43 -14.72 -9.78
N GLU A 19 -2.49 -15.11 -8.92
CA GLU A 19 -2.57 -16.36 -8.18
C GLU A 19 -3.79 -16.42 -7.23
N GLN A 20 -4.12 -15.30 -6.58
CA GLN A 20 -5.31 -15.23 -5.73
C GLN A 20 -6.61 -15.30 -6.56
N ILE A 21 -6.66 -14.63 -7.71
CA ILE A 21 -7.80 -14.67 -8.63
C ILE A 21 -8.05 -16.14 -9.06
N ASP A 22 -7.02 -16.85 -9.46
CA ASP A 22 -7.09 -18.26 -9.85
C ASP A 22 -7.54 -19.14 -8.68
N LYS A 23 -6.95 -18.94 -7.50
CA LYS A 23 -7.27 -19.71 -6.29
C LYS A 23 -8.72 -19.56 -5.85
N PHE A 24 -9.29 -18.35 -5.97
CA PHE A 24 -10.70 -18.10 -5.64
C PHE A 24 -11.65 -18.41 -6.80
N GLY A 25 -11.15 -18.82 -7.97
CA GLY A 25 -11.95 -19.12 -9.13
C GLY A 25 -12.71 -17.91 -9.68
N ILE A 26 -12.13 -16.71 -9.54
CA ILE A 26 -12.77 -15.48 -10.00
C ILE A 26 -12.66 -15.40 -11.51
N THR A 27 -13.81 -15.25 -12.18
CA THR A 27 -13.90 -15.13 -13.63
C THR A 27 -14.69 -13.90 -14.04
N VAL A 28 -14.45 -13.42 -15.25
CA VAL A 28 -15.19 -12.34 -15.90
C VAL A 28 -15.67 -12.84 -17.24
N SER A 29 -16.97 -12.79 -17.48
CA SER A 29 -17.57 -13.23 -18.75
C SER A 29 -17.42 -12.17 -19.84
N ASP A 30 -17.56 -12.59 -21.08
CA ASP A 30 -17.51 -11.65 -22.22
C ASP A 30 -18.73 -10.71 -22.21
N GLU A 31 -19.86 -11.16 -21.67
CA GLU A 31 -21.05 -10.33 -21.47
C GLU A 31 -20.77 -9.20 -20.48
N GLU A 32 -20.09 -9.47 -19.38
CA GLU A 32 -19.72 -8.45 -18.40
C GLU A 32 -18.76 -7.40 -19.02
N ILE A 33 -17.81 -7.84 -19.85
CA ILE A 33 -16.91 -6.93 -20.55
C ILE A 33 -17.69 -6.08 -21.53
N LYS A 34 -18.54 -6.69 -22.31
CA LYS A 34 -19.40 -5.99 -23.27
C LYS A 34 -20.31 -4.97 -22.57
N GLU A 35 -20.93 -5.34 -21.48
CA GLU A 35 -21.76 -4.43 -20.68
C GLU A 35 -20.94 -3.29 -20.09
N THR A 36 -19.72 -3.56 -19.64
CA THR A 36 -18.81 -2.52 -19.13
C THR A 36 -18.40 -1.53 -20.20
N ILE A 37 -18.12 -1.99 -21.43
CA ILE A 37 -17.69 -1.13 -22.54
C ILE A 37 -18.87 -0.43 -23.18
N LEU A 38 -19.98 -1.13 -23.47
CA LEU A 38 -21.14 -0.59 -24.18
C LEU A 38 -22.20 0.00 -23.24
N GLY A 39 -22.09 -0.18 -21.95
CA GLY A 39 -23.03 0.30 -20.95
C GLY A 39 -23.18 1.82 -20.91
N GLU A 40 -24.06 2.32 -20.05
CA GLU A 40 -24.32 3.76 -19.93
C GLU A 40 -23.08 4.54 -19.47
N ASN A 41 -22.25 3.91 -18.62
CA ASN A 41 -21.04 4.50 -18.04
C ASN A 41 -19.80 3.68 -18.39
N PRO A 42 -19.25 3.80 -19.62
CA PRO A 42 -17.99 3.16 -19.97
C PRO A 42 -16.85 3.65 -19.06
N PRO A 43 -15.78 2.85 -18.92
CA PRO A 43 -14.61 3.23 -18.13
C PRO A 43 -14.02 4.58 -18.56
N GLU A 44 -13.52 5.34 -17.58
CA GLU A 44 -13.02 6.70 -17.82
C GLU A 44 -11.89 6.76 -18.84
N PHE A 45 -10.98 5.80 -18.84
CA PHE A 45 -9.88 5.73 -19.78
C PHE A 45 -10.35 5.57 -21.25
N LEU A 46 -11.55 5.02 -21.48
CA LEU A 46 -12.17 4.95 -22.81
C LEU A 46 -12.88 6.26 -23.16
N LYS A 47 -13.56 6.89 -22.17
CA LYS A 47 -14.29 8.15 -22.39
C LYS A 47 -13.36 9.31 -22.75
N GLN A 48 -12.17 9.38 -22.18
CA GLN A 48 -11.25 10.52 -22.32
C GLN A 48 -10.96 10.89 -23.78
N ASN A 49 -10.91 9.90 -24.67
CA ASN A 49 -10.65 10.12 -26.10
C ASN A 49 -11.89 10.59 -26.88
N PHE A 50 -13.06 10.66 -26.23
CA PHE A 50 -14.34 10.98 -26.88
C PHE A 50 -15.06 12.12 -26.16
N ILE A 51 -14.31 13.01 -25.53
CA ILE A 51 -14.82 14.23 -24.91
C ILE A 51 -14.84 15.34 -25.96
N ASP A 52 -15.96 16.02 -26.09
CA ASP A 52 -16.11 17.14 -27.00
C ASP A 52 -15.43 18.42 -26.48
N SER A 53 -15.45 19.49 -27.29
CA SER A 53 -14.85 20.79 -26.93
C SER A 53 -15.52 21.46 -25.71
N THR A 54 -16.69 20.98 -25.31
CA THR A 54 -17.44 21.46 -24.15
C THR A 54 -17.20 20.64 -22.88
N GLY A 55 -16.38 19.58 -22.96
CA GLY A 55 -16.07 18.68 -21.86
C GLY A 55 -17.09 17.55 -21.66
N ASN A 56 -18.01 17.36 -22.60
CA ASN A 56 -19.02 16.31 -22.50
C ASN A 56 -18.61 15.06 -23.27
N PHE A 57 -18.96 13.88 -22.74
CA PHE A 57 -18.75 12.62 -23.42
C PHE A 57 -19.67 12.47 -24.64
N ASN A 58 -19.05 12.29 -25.83
CA ASN A 58 -19.78 12.09 -27.07
C ASN A 58 -19.99 10.58 -27.34
N ARG A 59 -21.12 10.08 -26.87
CA ARG A 59 -21.48 8.67 -26.98
C ARG A 59 -21.60 8.19 -28.43
N GLN A 60 -22.11 9.00 -29.32
CA GLN A 60 -22.29 8.61 -30.73
C GLN A 60 -20.93 8.37 -31.43
N VAL A 61 -19.95 9.25 -31.22
CA VAL A 61 -18.60 9.08 -31.75
C VAL A 61 -17.90 7.87 -31.11
N TYR A 62 -18.11 7.66 -29.81
CA TYR A 62 -17.59 6.50 -29.10
C TYR A 62 -18.10 5.19 -29.68
N GLU A 63 -19.41 5.04 -29.86
CA GLU A 63 -20.02 3.84 -30.43
C GLU A 63 -19.56 3.60 -31.86
N GLN A 64 -19.48 4.63 -32.68
CA GLN A 64 -18.93 4.53 -34.05
C GLN A 64 -17.49 4.03 -34.06
N ALA A 65 -16.68 4.52 -33.14
CA ALA A 65 -15.28 4.10 -33.01
C ALA A 65 -15.12 2.64 -32.58
N LEU A 66 -16.00 2.15 -31.68
CA LEU A 66 -16.01 0.74 -31.24
C LEU A 66 -16.32 -0.23 -32.38
N PHE A 67 -17.19 0.15 -33.29
CA PHE A 67 -17.59 -0.71 -34.42
C PHE A 67 -16.74 -0.49 -35.69
N ASP A 68 -15.78 0.43 -35.68
CA ASP A 68 -14.88 0.65 -36.78
C ASP A 68 -13.82 -0.48 -36.87
N PRO A 69 -13.77 -1.23 -38.00
CA PRO A 69 -12.80 -2.33 -38.14
C PRO A 69 -11.33 -1.91 -37.98
N ARG A 70 -11.01 -0.64 -38.20
CA ARG A 70 -9.67 -0.08 -38.07
C ARG A 70 -9.22 -0.06 -36.60
N ASN A 71 -10.17 0.01 -35.65
CA ASN A 71 -9.92 0.08 -34.24
C ASN A 71 -9.91 -1.30 -33.53
N LYS A 72 -10.06 -2.39 -34.29
CA LYS A 72 -10.16 -3.74 -33.74
C LYS A 72 -9.01 -4.10 -32.80
N ALA A 73 -7.77 -3.75 -33.15
CA ALA A 73 -6.62 -4.05 -32.31
C ALA A 73 -6.66 -3.27 -30.98
N ALA A 74 -7.03 -2.00 -31.03
CA ALA A 74 -7.19 -1.16 -29.85
C ALA A 74 -8.35 -1.64 -28.95
N LEU A 75 -9.45 -2.08 -29.58
CA LEU A 75 -10.59 -2.64 -28.85
C LEU A 75 -10.21 -3.92 -28.09
N LEU A 76 -9.48 -4.84 -28.70
CA LEU A 76 -9.00 -6.05 -28.04
C LEU A 76 -8.09 -5.73 -26.83
N GLN A 77 -7.25 -4.73 -26.94
CA GLN A 77 -6.43 -4.27 -25.83
C GLN A 77 -7.30 -3.65 -24.70
N ALA A 78 -8.30 -2.88 -25.08
CA ALA A 78 -9.24 -2.28 -24.12
C ALA A 78 -10.07 -3.36 -23.41
N GLU A 79 -10.56 -4.38 -24.12
CA GLU A 79 -11.27 -5.53 -23.55
C GLU A 79 -10.41 -6.28 -22.53
N GLU A 80 -9.14 -6.54 -22.85
CA GLU A 80 -8.22 -7.21 -21.92
C GLU A 80 -7.95 -6.33 -20.69
N PHE A 81 -7.77 -5.04 -20.87
CA PHE A 81 -7.60 -4.12 -19.75
C PHE A 81 -8.84 -4.06 -18.83
N VAL A 82 -10.03 -4.00 -19.43
CA VAL A 82 -11.30 -4.07 -18.69
C VAL A 82 -11.41 -5.40 -17.95
N ARG A 83 -11.05 -6.52 -18.60
CA ARG A 83 -11.05 -7.84 -17.98
C ARG A 83 -10.19 -7.88 -16.73
N GLN A 84 -8.95 -7.41 -16.82
CA GLN A 84 -8.02 -7.38 -15.69
C GLN A 84 -8.51 -6.49 -14.56
N ASN A 85 -9.05 -5.33 -14.86
CA ASN A 85 -9.63 -4.44 -13.86
C ASN A 85 -10.82 -5.09 -13.14
N ARG A 86 -11.73 -5.71 -13.89
CA ARG A 86 -12.90 -6.40 -13.30
C ARG A 86 -12.50 -7.59 -12.43
N LEU A 87 -11.48 -8.36 -12.83
CA LEU A 87 -10.94 -9.44 -12.00
C LEU A 87 -10.41 -8.89 -10.66
N ASN A 88 -9.64 -7.81 -10.70
CA ASN A 88 -9.11 -7.17 -9.49
C ASN A 88 -10.23 -6.58 -8.62
N GLU A 89 -11.23 -5.93 -9.19
CA GLU A 89 -12.40 -5.40 -8.47
C GLU A 89 -13.19 -6.52 -7.77
N LYS A 90 -13.42 -7.65 -8.46
CA LYS A 90 -14.09 -8.82 -7.88
C LYS A 90 -13.28 -9.41 -6.73
N LEU A 91 -11.94 -9.53 -6.88
CA LEU A 91 -11.08 -10.00 -5.80
C LEU A 91 -11.14 -9.05 -4.60
N GLN A 92 -11.02 -7.75 -4.84
CA GLN A 92 -11.11 -6.75 -3.78
C GLN A 92 -12.48 -6.80 -3.07
N SER A 93 -13.57 -6.90 -3.83
CA SER A 93 -14.91 -7.01 -3.29
C SER A 93 -15.09 -8.28 -2.43
N LEU A 94 -14.51 -9.41 -2.86
CA LEU A 94 -14.51 -10.64 -2.10
C LEU A 94 -13.77 -10.49 -0.76
N ILE A 95 -12.59 -9.87 -0.79
CA ILE A 95 -11.81 -9.59 0.43
C ILE A 95 -12.59 -8.67 1.37
N LEU A 96 -13.17 -7.60 0.85
CA LEU A 96 -13.97 -6.66 1.65
C LEU A 96 -15.21 -7.30 2.23
N ALA A 97 -15.89 -8.16 1.47
CA ALA A 97 -17.06 -8.91 1.95
C ALA A 97 -16.73 -9.89 3.08
N SER A 98 -15.47 -10.32 3.19
CA SER A 98 -15.00 -11.17 4.29
C SER A 98 -14.76 -10.40 5.60
N VAL A 99 -14.68 -9.07 5.54
CA VAL A 99 -14.50 -8.22 6.71
C VAL A 99 -15.83 -7.97 7.40
N ASN A 100 -16.06 -8.70 8.46
CA ASN A 100 -17.26 -8.53 9.29
C ASN A 100 -16.92 -7.63 10.48
N SER A 101 -17.58 -6.48 10.57
CA SER A 101 -17.55 -5.66 11.79
C SER A 101 -18.71 -6.07 12.70
N SER A 102 -18.41 -6.51 13.91
CA SER A 102 -19.45 -6.79 14.89
C SER A 102 -20.02 -5.47 15.45
N GLU A 103 -21.26 -5.54 15.96
CA GLU A 103 -21.87 -4.39 16.66
C GLU A 103 -21.00 -3.92 17.85
N ALA A 104 -20.33 -4.87 18.51
CA ALA A 104 -19.38 -4.58 19.58
C ALA A 104 -18.18 -3.78 19.11
N ASP A 105 -17.62 -4.10 17.93
CA ASP A 105 -16.48 -3.38 17.36
C ASP A 105 -16.88 -1.93 16.99
N ILE A 106 -18.06 -1.76 16.40
CA ILE A 106 -18.59 -0.44 16.07
C ILE A 106 -18.77 0.41 17.33
N LYS A 107 -19.34 -0.18 18.39
CA LYS A 107 -19.55 0.48 19.67
C LYS A 107 -18.23 0.84 20.36
N ASN A 108 -17.26 -0.08 20.35
CA ASN A 108 -15.94 0.17 20.90
C ASN A 108 -15.24 1.32 20.17
N ARG A 109 -15.25 1.30 18.84
CA ARG A 109 -14.67 2.37 18.03
C ARG A 109 -15.33 3.72 18.25
N PHE A 110 -16.66 3.74 18.38
CA PHE A 110 -17.40 4.96 18.73
C PHE A 110 -16.99 5.48 20.11
N ASN A 111 -16.88 4.60 21.11
CA ASN A 111 -16.46 4.97 22.46
C ASN A 111 -15.03 5.51 22.46
N GLU A 112 -14.08 4.86 21.79
CA GLU A 112 -12.68 5.31 21.68
C GLU A 112 -12.57 6.70 21.05
N GLN A 113 -13.35 6.98 20.01
CA GLN A 113 -13.35 8.27 19.34
C GLN A 113 -14.03 9.41 20.13
N ASN A 114 -15.01 9.08 20.98
CA ASN A 114 -15.81 10.05 21.70
C ASN A 114 -15.49 10.14 23.19
N LEU A 115 -14.66 9.22 23.72
CA LEU A 115 -14.27 9.23 25.14
C LEU A 115 -13.34 10.41 25.41
N LYS A 116 -13.81 11.34 26.22
CA LYS A 116 -12.99 12.45 26.72
C LYS A 116 -12.46 12.09 28.10
N LEU A 117 -11.15 11.97 28.23
CA LEU A 117 -10.49 11.74 29.51
C LEU A 117 -9.94 13.07 30.06
N LYS A 118 -10.10 13.28 31.35
CA LYS A 118 -9.37 14.30 32.09
C LYS A 118 -8.27 13.59 32.86
N ALA A 119 -7.03 13.94 32.62
CA ALA A 119 -5.89 13.44 33.35
C ALA A 119 -5.16 14.60 34.03
N GLN A 120 -4.70 14.37 35.24
CA GLN A 120 -3.72 15.24 35.90
C GLN A 120 -2.40 14.49 35.90
N TYR A 121 -1.35 15.17 35.48
CA TYR A 121 -0.01 14.58 35.46
C TYR A 121 1.00 15.57 36.02
N VAL A 122 2.03 15.01 36.64
CA VAL A 122 3.20 15.77 37.06
C VAL A 122 4.33 15.43 36.12
N LEU A 123 4.82 16.42 35.40
CA LEU A 123 5.98 16.28 34.54
C LEU A 123 7.23 16.47 35.40
N VAL A 124 8.02 15.42 35.54
CA VAL A 124 9.38 15.51 36.13
C VAL A 124 10.35 15.58 34.96
N ASP A 125 10.82 16.78 34.65
CA ASP A 125 11.78 16.99 33.56
C ASP A 125 13.19 16.61 34.07
N LEU A 126 13.91 15.83 33.28
CA LEU A 126 15.29 15.46 33.58
C LEU A 126 16.23 16.67 33.62
N SER A 127 15.87 17.78 32.97
CA SER A 127 16.61 19.03 33.03
C SER A 127 16.66 19.65 34.43
N LEU A 128 15.72 19.28 35.32
CA LEU A 128 15.71 19.67 36.73
C LEU A 128 16.82 18.97 37.57
N TYR A 129 17.38 17.91 36.99
CA TYR A 129 18.46 17.12 37.61
C TYR A 129 19.69 17.14 36.72
N PRO A 130 20.45 18.25 36.71
CA PRO A 130 21.67 18.33 35.90
C PRO A 130 22.67 17.26 36.33
N ASP A 131 23.40 16.69 35.40
CA ASP A 131 24.35 15.60 35.61
C ASP A 131 25.39 15.94 36.71
N SER A 132 25.67 17.22 36.91
CA SER A 132 26.57 17.71 37.99
C SER A 132 26.08 17.47 39.40
N THR A 133 24.80 17.20 39.58
CA THR A 133 24.20 16.89 40.90
C THR A 133 24.27 15.42 41.27
N ILE A 134 24.51 14.56 40.26
CA ILE A 134 24.60 13.11 40.45
C ILE A 134 26.04 12.75 40.74
N LYS A 135 26.28 12.29 41.99
CA LYS A 135 27.60 11.79 42.39
C LYS A 135 27.60 10.29 42.23
N PHE A 136 28.60 9.77 41.55
CA PHE A 136 28.86 8.35 41.42
C PHE A 136 30.37 8.08 41.61
N ASP A 137 30.68 6.90 42.13
CA ASP A 137 32.05 6.46 42.31
C ASP A 137 32.42 5.33 41.31
N ASP A 138 33.67 4.91 41.31
CA ASP A 138 34.14 3.83 40.45
C ASP A 138 33.47 2.50 40.73
N ASN A 139 32.96 2.27 41.93
CA ASN A 139 32.24 1.05 42.29
C ASN A 139 30.84 1.05 41.63
N ASP A 140 30.18 2.19 41.64
CA ASP A 140 28.89 2.37 40.97
C ASP A 140 29.02 2.12 39.44
N LEU A 141 30.06 2.66 38.84
CA LEU A 141 30.35 2.44 37.43
C LEU A 141 30.63 0.97 37.10
N ARG A 142 31.44 0.29 37.94
CA ARG A 142 31.74 -1.14 37.77
C ARG A 142 30.50 -2.00 37.95
N LYS A 143 29.67 -1.69 38.92
CA LYS A 143 28.43 -2.39 39.17
C LYS A 143 27.50 -2.27 37.96
N TYR A 144 27.25 -1.04 37.48
CA TYR A 144 26.43 -0.80 36.29
C TYR A 144 26.97 -1.50 35.06
N TYR A 145 28.29 -1.44 34.84
CA TYR A 145 28.93 -2.13 33.70
C TYR A 145 28.70 -3.64 33.74
N ASN A 146 28.89 -4.26 34.92
CA ASN A 146 28.72 -5.69 35.08
C ASN A 146 27.24 -6.14 34.91
N GLU A 147 26.29 -5.32 35.34
CA GLU A 147 24.88 -5.56 35.17
C GLU A 147 24.40 -5.34 33.72
N ASN A 148 25.17 -4.60 32.87
CA ASN A 148 24.79 -4.22 31.54
C ASN A 148 25.81 -4.65 30.47
N LEU A 149 26.55 -5.72 30.67
CA LEU A 149 27.64 -6.18 29.78
C LEU A 149 27.20 -6.31 28.31
N ASP A 150 25.94 -6.71 28.07
CA ASP A 150 25.43 -6.87 26.73
C ASP A 150 25.36 -5.55 25.93
N LYS A 151 25.15 -4.41 26.62
CA LYS A 151 25.13 -3.08 26.00
C LYS A 151 26.54 -2.60 25.56
N TYR A 152 27.58 -3.15 26.15
CA TYR A 152 28.97 -2.76 25.93
C TYR A 152 29.76 -3.74 25.07
N LYS A 153 29.08 -4.72 24.48
CA LYS A 153 29.71 -5.65 23.54
C LYS A 153 30.02 -4.93 22.21
N ASN A 154 31.28 -4.86 21.88
CA ASN A 154 31.70 -4.40 20.55
C ASN A 154 31.60 -5.56 19.55
N GLN A 155 31.19 -5.23 18.31
CA GLN A 155 31.31 -6.18 17.21
C GLN A 155 32.78 -6.49 16.96
N ALA A 156 33.07 -7.70 16.47
CA ALA A 156 34.42 -8.10 16.14
C ALA A 156 35.03 -7.14 15.12
N GLN A 157 36.11 -6.47 15.55
CA GLN A 157 36.82 -5.52 14.70
C GLN A 157 38.19 -6.10 14.34
N ARG A 158 38.66 -5.81 13.14
CA ARG A 158 39.99 -6.17 12.68
C ARG A 158 40.71 -4.90 12.22
N LYS A 159 41.94 -4.73 12.69
CA LYS A 159 42.82 -3.66 12.21
C LYS A 159 43.69 -4.25 11.10
N LEU A 160 43.56 -3.69 9.90
CA LEU A 160 44.38 -4.09 8.74
C LEU A 160 45.40 -3.01 8.46
N GLN A 161 46.63 -3.42 8.21
CA GLN A 161 47.69 -2.58 7.62
C GLN A 161 47.92 -3.07 6.20
N TYR A 162 47.90 -2.18 5.22
CA TYR A 162 48.17 -2.49 3.83
C TYR A 162 49.06 -1.42 3.21
N VAL A 163 49.86 -1.82 2.23
CA VAL A 163 50.69 -0.94 1.42
C VAL A 163 50.12 -0.92 0.01
N LEU A 164 49.84 0.26 -0.48
CA LEU A 164 49.37 0.43 -1.85
C LEU A 164 50.61 0.66 -2.73
N PHE A 165 50.81 -0.17 -3.74
CA PHE A 165 51.80 0.02 -4.78
C PHE A 165 51.09 0.72 -5.96
N SER A 166 51.58 1.93 -6.34
CA SER A 166 51.11 2.69 -7.51
C SER A 166 52.04 2.47 -8.69
#